data_23c5c32ad41a6ae617063070e0c4b986
#
_entry.id   23c5c32ad41a6ae617063070e0c4b986
#
_cell.length_a   1.000
_cell.length_b   1.000
_cell.length_c   1.000
_cell.angle_alpha   90.00
_cell.angle_beta   90.00
_cell.angle_gamma   90.00
#
_symmetry.space_group_name_H-M   'P 1'
#
loop_
_entity.id
_entity.type
_entity.pdbx_description
1 polymer ?
#
loop_
_entity_poly.entity_id
_entity_poly.type
_entity_poly.pdbx_seq_one_letter_code
_entity_poly.pdbx_strand_id
1 'polypeptide(L)'
;MKINELAKLYDITPHTLRYYEKIGLIQPDYDDNGYRNYSYKELEQLNTIRDLRYFDVSLPEIVEYLNNKNIDRTKELLRFEIDSLHRLIAESKEKISLLDDRLQLIYEVEDTPFNQSIVMEHQLRQVIKDDEMTTSDDVDYALKQLHKKYEKHLSANNQNLFGSILHEESDSFAYQVFYFYPETASLINEVSTLPSGKYLTYTYQGAYEQQVTGIQEMKKYAQTHQLELKGPFYELYLVDFHETNDQNEFITRLEVLIQ
;
A
#
# COMPACT_ATOMS: atom_id res chain seq x y z
N MET A 1 -25.25 35.86 27.08
CA MET A 1 -23.91 35.37 27.48
C MET A 1 -22.86 36.15 26.68
N LYS A 2 -21.71 36.49 27.27
CA LYS A 2 -20.64 37.19 26.56
C LYS A 2 -19.67 36.20 25.91
N ILE A 3 -18.94 36.66 24.88
CA ILE A 3 -18.06 35.82 24.03
C ILE A 3 -17.04 34.98 24.82
N ASN A 4 -16.44 35.58 25.88
CA ASN A 4 -15.44 34.86 26.67
C ASN A 4 -16.06 33.73 27.54
N GLU A 5 -17.28 33.94 28.00
CA GLU A 5 -18.02 32.89 28.75
C GLU A 5 -18.37 31.71 27.85
N LEU A 6 -18.88 32.05 26.65
CA LEU A 6 -19.24 31.03 25.66
C LEU A 6 -18.01 30.28 25.13
N ALA A 7 -16.93 30.98 24.86
CA ALA A 7 -15.66 30.38 24.44
C ALA A 7 -15.13 29.38 25.48
N LYS A 8 -15.17 29.72 26.76
CA LYS A 8 -14.77 28.87 27.86
C LYS A 8 -15.71 27.63 28.00
N LEU A 9 -17.04 27.85 27.81
CA LEU A 9 -18.01 26.74 27.93
C LEU A 9 -17.79 25.63 26.87
N TYR A 10 -17.39 26.02 25.67
CA TYR A 10 -17.19 25.10 24.53
C TYR A 10 -15.72 24.72 24.28
N ASP A 11 -14.80 25.17 25.15
CA ASP A 11 -13.34 24.93 24.98
C ASP A 11 -12.84 25.40 23.61
N ILE A 12 -13.30 26.56 23.15
CA ILE A 12 -12.88 27.16 21.90
C ILE A 12 -12.41 28.61 22.13
N THR A 13 -11.74 29.18 21.14
CA THR A 13 -11.25 30.54 21.26
C THR A 13 -12.34 31.58 20.90
N PRO A 14 -12.30 32.78 21.45
CA PRO A 14 -13.14 33.90 20.97
C PRO A 14 -12.94 34.18 19.47
N HIS A 15 -11.77 33.88 18.93
CA HIS A 15 -11.48 33.98 17.50
C HIS A 15 -12.31 32.99 16.69
N THR A 16 -12.43 31.74 17.15
CA THR A 16 -13.26 30.71 16.54
C THR A 16 -14.73 31.12 16.48
N LEU A 17 -15.26 31.67 17.57
CA LEU A 17 -16.65 32.19 17.59
C LEU A 17 -16.87 33.32 16.58
N ARG A 18 -15.92 34.26 16.44
CA ARG A 18 -16.00 35.33 15.42
C ARG A 18 -15.91 34.76 14.01
N TYR A 19 -15.10 33.70 13.81
CA TYR A 19 -15.03 33.02 12.54
C TYR A 19 -16.33 32.28 12.20
N TYR A 20 -16.94 31.59 13.17
CA TYR A 20 -18.27 30.97 13.00
C TYR A 20 -19.37 31.96 12.63
N GLU A 21 -19.37 33.13 13.27
CA GLU A 21 -20.24 34.21 12.89
C GLU A 21 -19.98 34.68 11.45
N LYS A 22 -18.72 34.89 11.10
CA LYS A 22 -18.32 35.35 9.75
C LYS A 22 -18.79 34.44 8.64
N ILE A 23 -18.77 33.12 8.88
CA ILE A 23 -19.20 32.09 7.89
C ILE A 23 -20.68 31.71 8.03
N GLY A 24 -21.43 32.35 8.92
CA GLY A 24 -22.86 32.16 9.06
C GLY A 24 -23.32 30.96 9.89
N LEU A 25 -22.40 30.32 10.65
CA LEU A 25 -22.73 29.21 11.55
C LEU A 25 -23.50 29.63 12.79
N ILE A 26 -23.24 30.83 13.32
CA ILE A 26 -23.93 31.44 14.44
C ILE A 26 -24.23 32.89 14.12
N GLN A 27 -25.27 33.46 14.74
CA GLN A 27 -25.72 34.84 14.50
C GLN A 27 -26.08 35.51 15.82
N PRO A 28 -25.08 35.93 16.61
CA PRO A 28 -25.33 36.57 17.89
C PRO A 28 -26.01 37.94 17.72
N ASP A 29 -26.88 38.29 18.66
CA ASP A 29 -27.42 39.64 18.76
C ASP A 29 -26.35 40.60 19.27
N TYR A 30 -26.58 41.92 19.04
CA TYR A 30 -25.73 42.99 19.56
C TYR A 30 -26.52 43.83 20.56
N ASP A 31 -25.89 44.11 21.71
CA ASP A 31 -26.47 45.02 22.69
C ASP A 31 -26.33 46.50 22.26
N ASP A 32 -26.97 47.41 23.01
CA ASP A 32 -26.98 48.84 22.71
C ASP A 32 -25.57 49.44 22.64
N ASN A 33 -24.58 48.80 23.22
CA ASN A 33 -23.18 49.22 23.22
C ASN A 33 -22.36 48.51 22.10
N GLY A 34 -23.01 47.77 21.21
CA GLY A 34 -22.35 47.04 20.11
C GLY A 34 -21.61 45.78 20.52
N TYR A 35 -21.80 45.25 21.73
CA TYR A 35 -21.20 44.01 22.16
C TYR A 35 -22.07 42.82 21.78
N ARG A 36 -21.42 41.70 21.35
CA ARG A 36 -22.07 40.46 21.04
C ARG A 36 -22.75 39.87 22.27
N ASN A 37 -23.99 39.48 22.08
CA ASN A 37 -24.78 38.80 23.09
C ASN A 37 -25.28 37.45 22.51
N TYR A 38 -24.85 36.36 23.12
CA TYR A 38 -25.19 35.00 22.70
C TYR A 38 -26.37 34.50 23.53
N SER A 39 -27.41 34.04 22.84
CA SER A 39 -28.63 33.50 23.39
C SER A 39 -28.60 31.97 23.49
N TYR A 40 -29.71 31.39 23.91
CA TYR A 40 -29.88 29.93 23.92
C TYR A 40 -29.81 29.32 22.50
N LYS A 41 -30.21 30.06 21.48
CA LYS A 41 -30.16 29.64 20.07
C LYS A 41 -28.73 29.36 19.63
N GLU A 42 -27.78 30.23 19.95
CA GLU A 42 -26.37 30.02 19.60
C GLU A 42 -25.76 28.82 20.35
N LEU A 43 -26.19 28.54 21.59
CA LEU A 43 -25.79 27.37 22.33
C LEU A 43 -26.26 26.09 21.64
N GLU A 44 -27.53 26.02 21.20
CA GLU A 44 -28.05 24.88 20.44
C GLU A 44 -27.31 24.66 19.12
N GLN A 45 -27.01 25.75 18.40
CA GLN A 45 -26.20 25.68 17.17
C GLN A 45 -24.80 25.17 17.46
N LEU A 46 -24.12 25.66 18.48
CA LEU A 46 -22.77 25.21 18.85
C LEU A 46 -22.74 23.75 19.29
N ASN A 47 -23.75 23.24 19.98
CA ASN A 47 -23.88 21.82 20.27
C ASN A 47 -23.96 21.00 18.99
N THR A 48 -24.82 21.41 18.04
CA THR A 48 -24.94 20.73 16.75
C THR A 48 -23.62 20.79 15.95
N ILE A 49 -22.96 21.96 15.93
CA ILE A 49 -21.65 22.12 15.26
C ILE A 49 -20.61 21.18 15.88
N ARG A 50 -20.51 21.13 17.22
CA ARG A 50 -19.57 20.27 17.92
C ARG A 50 -19.80 18.80 17.59
N ASP A 51 -21.07 18.36 17.63
CA ASP A 51 -21.44 16.98 17.37
C ASP A 51 -21.13 16.57 15.92
N LEU A 52 -21.41 17.44 14.94
CA LEU A 52 -21.06 17.17 13.53
C LEU A 52 -19.54 17.23 13.29
N ARG A 53 -18.83 18.15 13.95
CA ARG A 53 -17.36 18.19 13.87
C ARG A 53 -16.68 16.97 14.48
N TYR A 54 -17.30 16.32 15.47
CA TYR A 54 -16.82 15.04 16.00
C TYR A 54 -16.81 13.92 14.94
N PHE A 55 -17.69 14.00 13.95
CA PHE A 55 -17.74 13.10 12.80
C PHE A 55 -17.00 13.64 11.58
N ASP A 56 -16.11 14.65 11.75
CA ASP A 56 -15.31 15.27 10.70
C ASP A 56 -16.10 15.97 9.60
N VAL A 57 -17.42 16.22 9.78
CA VAL A 57 -18.22 17.02 8.83
C VAL A 57 -17.62 18.40 8.68
N SER A 58 -17.40 18.83 7.44
CA SER A 58 -16.76 20.11 7.16
C SER A 58 -17.62 21.32 7.54
N LEU A 59 -16.99 22.46 7.88
CA LEU A 59 -17.73 23.67 8.23
C LEU A 59 -18.69 24.15 7.11
N PRO A 60 -18.33 24.12 5.81
CA PRO A 60 -19.28 24.45 4.74
C PRO A 60 -20.52 23.55 4.72
N GLU A 61 -20.36 22.24 4.89
CA GLU A 61 -21.47 21.30 4.96
C GLU A 61 -22.35 21.53 6.18
N ILE A 62 -21.76 21.89 7.34
CA ILE A 62 -22.51 22.26 8.54
C ILE A 62 -23.33 23.54 8.31
N VAL A 63 -22.79 24.55 7.62
CA VAL A 63 -23.54 25.77 7.24
C VAL A 63 -24.76 25.39 6.39
N GLU A 64 -24.56 24.57 5.35
CA GLU A 64 -25.65 24.14 4.47
C GLU A 64 -26.70 23.33 5.25
N TYR A 65 -26.26 22.42 6.11
CA TYR A 65 -27.14 21.61 6.96
C TYR A 65 -27.97 22.48 7.91
N LEU A 66 -27.36 23.42 8.64
CA LEU A 66 -28.07 24.29 9.60
C LEU A 66 -29.11 25.18 8.92
N ASN A 67 -28.84 25.63 7.70
CA ASN A 67 -29.79 26.44 6.92
C ASN A 67 -31.01 25.65 6.42
N ASN A 68 -30.86 24.32 6.22
CA ASN A 68 -31.91 23.44 5.67
C ASN A 68 -32.28 22.31 6.63
N LYS A 69 -31.99 22.45 7.94
CA LYS A 69 -32.15 21.40 8.94
C LYS A 69 -33.59 20.91 9.04
N ASN A 70 -33.76 19.60 8.76
CA ASN A 70 -34.99 18.85 8.99
C ASN A 70 -34.64 17.37 9.20
N ILE A 71 -35.62 16.57 9.62
CA ILE A 71 -35.41 15.15 9.95
C ILE A 71 -34.84 14.33 8.78
N ASP A 72 -35.34 14.57 7.57
CA ASP A 72 -34.92 13.78 6.40
C ASP A 72 -33.49 14.15 6.00
N ARG A 73 -33.15 15.43 6.01
CA ARG A 73 -31.79 15.89 5.77
C ARG A 73 -30.80 15.39 6.85
N THR A 74 -31.25 15.29 8.10
CA THR A 74 -30.45 14.68 9.18
C THR A 74 -30.18 13.21 8.91
N LYS A 75 -31.19 12.45 8.48
CA LYS A 75 -31.00 11.04 8.10
C LYS A 75 -30.04 10.86 6.93
N GLU A 76 -30.15 11.70 5.90
CA GLU A 76 -29.26 11.68 4.75
C GLU A 76 -27.80 11.93 5.16
N LEU A 77 -27.56 13.00 5.95
CA LEU A 77 -26.23 13.32 6.44
C LEU A 77 -25.64 12.15 7.25
N LEU A 78 -26.38 11.62 8.22
CA LEU A 78 -25.91 10.51 9.05
C LEU A 78 -25.62 9.24 8.25
N ARG A 79 -26.43 8.94 7.23
CA ARG A 79 -26.16 7.79 6.33
C ARG A 79 -24.89 8.01 5.52
N PHE A 80 -24.71 9.19 4.97
CA PHE A 80 -23.51 9.53 4.21
C PHE A 80 -22.24 9.37 5.06
N GLU A 81 -22.25 9.87 6.30
CA GLU A 81 -21.12 9.73 7.22
C GLU A 81 -20.85 8.25 7.60
N ILE A 82 -21.91 7.48 7.87
CA ILE A 82 -21.79 6.04 8.12
C ILE A 82 -21.15 5.33 6.92
N ASP A 83 -21.60 5.61 5.70
CA ASP A 83 -21.08 4.98 4.48
C ASP A 83 -19.62 5.41 4.24
N SER A 84 -19.27 6.66 4.56
CA SER A 84 -17.90 7.17 4.48
C SER A 84 -16.96 6.45 5.44
N LEU A 85 -17.40 6.27 6.71
CA LEU A 85 -16.64 5.53 7.71
C LEU A 85 -16.47 4.04 7.35
N HIS A 86 -17.51 3.41 6.78
CA HIS A 86 -17.40 2.04 6.30
C HIS A 86 -16.37 1.89 5.18
N ARG A 87 -16.31 2.84 4.24
CA ARG A 87 -15.27 2.86 3.20
C ARG A 87 -13.87 3.00 3.81
N LEU A 88 -13.69 3.94 4.75
CA LEU A 88 -12.41 4.13 5.43
C LEU A 88 -11.95 2.88 6.21
N ILE A 89 -12.89 2.19 6.86
CA ILE A 89 -12.62 0.92 7.54
C ILE A 89 -12.19 -0.15 6.53
N ALA A 90 -12.86 -0.25 5.38
CA ALA A 90 -12.51 -1.22 4.35
C ALA A 90 -11.10 -0.96 3.79
N GLU A 91 -10.80 0.30 3.43
CA GLU A 91 -9.47 0.72 2.97
C GLU A 91 -8.37 0.48 4.01
N SER A 92 -8.69 0.73 5.29
CA SER A 92 -7.74 0.49 6.38
C SER A 92 -7.47 -1.00 6.59
N LYS A 93 -8.49 -1.86 6.50
CA LYS A 93 -8.34 -3.32 6.58
C LYS A 93 -7.49 -3.87 5.44
N GLU A 94 -7.69 -3.38 4.23
CA GLU A 94 -6.88 -3.74 3.07
C GLU A 94 -5.40 -3.39 3.30
N LYS A 95 -5.12 -2.16 3.77
CA LYS A 95 -3.75 -1.74 4.11
C LYS A 95 -3.12 -2.61 5.20
N ILE A 96 -3.88 -2.97 6.24
CA ILE A 96 -3.40 -3.87 7.30
C ILE A 96 -3.04 -5.23 6.71
N SER A 97 -3.91 -5.81 5.89
CA SER A 97 -3.64 -7.11 5.24
C SER A 97 -2.34 -7.08 4.43
N LEU A 98 -2.10 -6.02 3.66
CA LEU A 98 -0.87 -5.87 2.88
C LEU A 98 0.39 -5.79 3.77
N LEU A 99 0.30 -5.09 4.90
CA LEU A 99 1.41 -5.02 5.87
C LEU A 99 1.66 -6.36 6.57
N ASP A 100 0.59 -7.07 6.93
CA ASP A 100 0.69 -8.40 7.55
C ASP A 100 1.30 -9.41 6.56
N ASP A 101 0.89 -9.40 5.27
CA ASP A 101 1.45 -10.26 4.23
C ASP A 101 2.96 -9.98 4.04
N ARG A 102 3.37 -8.70 4.06
CA ARG A 102 4.78 -8.33 3.95
C ARG A 102 5.60 -8.78 5.17
N LEU A 103 5.06 -8.57 6.36
CA LEU A 103 5.68 -9.01 7.61
C LEU A 103 5.83 -10.54 7.65
N GLN A 104 4.80 -11.26 7.23
CA GLN A 104 4.82 -12.71 7.15
C GLN A 104 5.89 -13.21 6.17
N LEU A 105 6.02 -12.57 5.00
CA LEU A 105 7.08 -12.90 4.04
C LEU A 105 8.47 -12.74 4.67
N ILE A 106 8.73 -11.66 5.40
CA ILE A 106 10.02 -11.44 6.08
C ILE A 106 10.31 -12.59 7.06
N TYR A 107 9.35 -12.97 7.90
CA TYR A 107 9.52 -14.09 8.84
C TYR A 107 9.76 -15.42 8.13
N GLU A 108 9.02 -15.73 7.08
CA GLU A 108 9.21 -16.97 6.31
C GLU A 108 10.59 -17.02 5.66
N VAL A 109 11.11 -15.88 5.24
CA VAL A 109 12.43 -15.78 4.61
C VAL A 109 13.55 -15.91 5.63
N GLU A 110 13.40 -15.34 6.83
CA GLU A 110 14.36 -15.49 7.94
C GLU A 110 14.49 -16.95 8.39
N ASP A 111 13.40 -17.71 8.35
CA ASP A 111 13.40 -19.15 8.69
C ASP A 111 13.88 -20.05 7.52
N THR A 112 14.12 -19.49 6.32
CA THR A 112 14.55 -20.25 5.16
C THR A 112 16.05 -20.62 5.27
N PRO A 113 16.44 -21.86 4.96
CA PRO A 113 17.85 -22.22 4.92
C PRO A 113 18.61 -21.47 3.82
N PHE A 114 19.67 -20.75 4.19
CA PHE A 114 20.52 -20.05 3.23
C PHE A 114 21.63 -20.94 2.65
N ASN A 115 22.07 -20.59 1.45
CA ASN A 115 23.23 -21.17 0.76
C ASN A 115 23.12 -22.68 0.54
N GLN A 116 21.90 -23.17 0.35
CA GLN A 116 21.66 -24.55 -0.02
C GLN A 116 20.49 -24.67 -1.03
N SER A 117 20.62 -25.67 -1.90
CA SER A 117 19.57 -25.96 -2.88
C SER A 117 18.47 -26.82 -2.26
N ILE A 118 17.22 -26.39 -2.38
CA ILE A 118 16.04 -27.13 -1.95
C ILE A 118 15.01 -27.21 -3.08
N VAL A 119 14.14 -28.23 -3.05
CA VAL A 119 13.05 -28.36 -4.01
C VAL A 119 11.77 -27.83 -3.38
N MET A 120 11.13 -26.85 -4.04
CA MET A 120 9.84 -26.28 -3.66
C MET A 120 8.82 -26.54 -4.77
N GLU A 121 7.56 -26.64 -4.41
CA GLU A 121 6.46 -26.76 -5.37
C GLU A 121 5.67 -25.45 -5.41
N HIS A 122 5.49 -24.89 -6.61
CA HIS A 122 4.73 -23.67 -6.80
C HIS A 122 3.49 -23.93 -7.66
N GLN A 123 2.40 -23.29 -7.30
CA GLN A 123 1.24 -23.15 -8.17
C GLN A 123 1.58 -22.19 -9.32
N LEU A 124 0.72 -22.15 -10.34
CA LEU A 124 0.85 -21.15 -11.40
C LEU A 124 0.82 -19.73 -10.80
N ARG A 125 1.80 -18.92 -11.13
CA ARG A 125 1.95 -17.54 -10.64
C ARG A 125 1.80 -16.56 -11.78
N GLN A 126 0.94 -15.59 -11.64
CA GLN A 126 0.75 -14.52 -12.62
C GLN A 126 1.78 -13.43 -12.42
N VAL A 127 2.31 -12.90 -13.52
CA VAL A 127 3.29 -11.81 -13.50
C VAL A 127 3.02 -10.80 -14.62
N ILE A 128 3.36 -9.56 -14.36
CA ILE A 128 3.51 -8.53 -15.38
C ILE A 128 5.02 -8.37 -15.59
N LYS A 129 5.48 -8.53 -16.80
CA LYS A 129 6.90 -8.43 -17.14
C LYS A 129 7.14 -7.30 -18.14
N ASP A 130 8.34 -6.77 -18.12
CA ASP A 130 8.78 -5.84 -19.17
C ASP A 130 8.98 -6.59 -20.51
N ASP A 131 8.75 -5.91 -21.60
CA ASP A 131 9.02 -6.43 -22.94
C ASP A 131 10.51 -6.32 -23.31
N GLU A 132 11.24 -5.44 -22.63
CA GLU A 132 12.66 -5.16 -22.88
C GLU A 132 13.57 -5.93 -21.91
N MET A 133 14.76 -6.27 -22.41
CA MET A 133 15.84 -6.82 -21.61
C MET A 133 16.72 -5.68 -21.09
N THR A 134 17.29 -5.88 -19.91
CA THR A 134 18.17 -4.90 -19.26
C THR A 134 19.46 -5.56 -18.75
N THR A 135 20.39 -4.78 -18.26
CA THR A 135 21.62 -5.24 -17.61
C THR A 135 21.41 -5.32 -16.10
N SER A 136 22.33 -5.97 -15.38
CA SER A 136 22.30 -6.01 -13.90
C SER A 136 22.26 -4.62 -13.27
N ASP A 137 22.98 -3.65 -13.84
CA ASP A 137 23.10 -2.30 -13.30
C ASP A 137 21.81 -1.47 -13.48
N ASP A 138 20.95 -1.86 -14.42
CA ASP A 138 19.74 -1.12 -14.78
C ASP A 138 18.44 -1.80 -14.30
N VAL A 139 18.53 -2.91 -13.54
CA VAL A 139 17.37 -3.66 -13.04
C VAL A 139 16.42 -2.78 -12.24
N ASP A 140 16.94 -1.98 -11.30
CA ASP A 140 16.12 -1.10 -10.46
C ASP A 140 15.40 -0.02 -11.29
N TYR A 141 16.08 0.51 -12.31
CA TYR A 141 15.47 1.47 -13.22
C TYR A 141 14.35 0.83 -14.04
N ALA A 142 14.57 -0.36 -14.58
CA ALA A 142 13.58 -1.11 -15.35
C ALA A 142 12.36 -1.47 -14.49
N LEU A 143 12.56 -1.95 -13.25
CA LEU A 143 11.49 -2.19 -12.29
C LEU A 143 10.66 -0.94 -12.03
N LYS A 144 11.30 0.21 -11.83
CA LYS A 144 10.60 1.47 -11.62
C LYS A 144 9.78 1.92 -12.84
N GLN A 145 10.29 1.71 -14.06
CA GLN A 145 9.53 1.99 -15.28
C GLN A 145 8.32 1.06 -15.42
N LEU A 146 8.52 -0.25 -15.17
CA LEU A 146 7.46 -1.24 -15.20
C LEU A 146 6.37 -0.91 -14.17
N HIS A 147 6.75 -0.59 -12.93
CA HIS A 147 5.83 -0.16 -11.89
C HIS A 147 5.00 1.06 -12.32
N LYS A 148 5.66 2.09 -12.88
CA LYS A 148 4.98 3.29 -13.36
C LYS A 148 3.99 3.02 -14.50
N LYS A 149 4.35 2.10 -15.43
CA LYS A 149 3.46 1.67 -16.53
C LYS A 149 2.17 1.05 -16.01
N TYR A 150 2.24 0.30 -14.90
CA TYR A 150 1.13 -0.46 -14.34
C TYR A 150 0.67 0.01 -12.95
N GLU A 151 1.04 1.22 -12.53
CA GLU A 151 0.77 1.77 -11.18
C GLU A 151 -0.69 1.61 -10.74
N LYS A 152 -1.65 1.84 -11.65
CA LYS A 152 -3.08 1.71 -11.36
C LYS A 152 -3.54 0.27 -11.05
N HIS A 153 -2.75 -0.71 -11.47
CA HIS A 153 -3.06 -2.14 -11.34
C HIS A 153 -2.22 -2.84 -10.29
N LEU A 154 -1.01 -2.35 -10.04
CA LEU A 154 -0.10 -2.87 -9.02
C LEU A 154 -0.34 -2.26 -7.63
N SER A 155 -0.78 -1.00 -7.56
CA SER A 155 -0.94 -0.27 -6.29
C SER A 155 -2.08 -0.74 -5.41
N ALA A 156 -3.08 -1.44 -5.95
CA ALA A 156 -4.22 -1.91 -5.17
C ALA A 156 -3.90 -3.13 -4.29
N ASN A 157 -2.82 -3.89 -4.62
CA ASN A 157 -2.46 -5.12 -3.92
C ASN A 157 -0.94 -5.25 -3.83
N ASN A 158 -0.28 -4.25 -3.29
CA ASN A 158 1.17 -4.12 -3.27
C ASN A 158 1.85 -5.17 -2.36
N GLN A 159 1.69 -6.44 -2.67
CA GLN A 159 2.72 -7.42 -2.39
C GLN A 159 3.85 -7.07 -3.36
N ASN A 160 4.79 -6.28 -2.91
CA ASN A 160 5.92 -5.84 -3.72
C ASN A 160 6.90 -6.99 -4.03
N LEU A 161 6.37 -8.18 -4.31
CA LEU A 161 7.18 -9.28 -4.77
C LEU A 161 7.47 -9.03 -6.25
N PHE A 162 8.73 -8.88 -6.55
CA PHE A 162 9.23 -8.65 -7.89
C PHE A 162 10.53 -9.41 -8.10
N GLY A 163 10.97 -9.47 -9.33
CA GLY A 163 12.16 -10.19 -9.66
C GLY A 163 12.59 -10.00 -11.11
N SER A 164 13.55 -10.81 -11.52
CA SER A 164 14.07 -10.84 -12.87
C SER A 164 14.06 -12.26 -13.43
N ILE A 165 13.76 -12.39 -14.70
CA ILE A 165 14.01 -13.58 -15.50
C ILE A 165 15.42 -13.44 -16.05
N LEU A 166 16.27 -14.42 -15.79
CA LEU A 166 17.68 -14.43 -16.21
C LEU A 166 17.82 -15.20 -17.51
N HIS A 167 18.18 -14.51 -18.56
CA HIS A 167 18.47 -15.11 -19.87
C HIS A 167 19.98 -15.27 -20.02
N GLU A 168 20.46 -16.51 -20.12
CA GLU A 168 21.89 -16.78 -20.28
C GLU A 168 22.40 -16.25 -21.63
N GLU A 169 23.49 -15.48 -21.57
CA GLU A 169 24.31 -15.05 -22.68
C GLU A 169 25.68 -15.73 -22.59
N SER A 170 26.59 -15.45 -23.52
CA SER A 170 27.90 -16.14 -23.60
C SER A 170 28.71 -16.05 -22.30
N ASP A 171 28.74 -14.89 -21.64
CA ASP A 171 29.55 -14.63 -20.44
C ASP A 171 28.78 -13.84 -19.35
N SER A 172 27.46 -13.63 -19.52
CA SER A 172 26.64 -12.80 -18.64
C SER A 172 25.18 -13.25 -18.63
N PHE A 173 24.33 -12.48 -17.98
CA PHE A 173 22.87 -12.61 -18.06
C PHE A 173 22.26 -11.31 -18.57
N ALA A 174 21.24 -11.43 -19.42
CA ALA A 174 20.28 -10.37 -19.66
C ALA A 174 19.09 -10.55 -18.71
N TYR A 175 18.57 -9.46 -18.18
CA TYR A 175 17.52 -9.45 -17.16
C TYR A 175 16.22 -8.95 -17.77
N GLN A 176 15.13 -9.71 -17.56
CA GLN A 176 13.78 -9.25 -17.88
C GLN A 176 13.01 -9.10 -16.58
N VAL A 177 12.73 -7.87 -16.16
CA VAL A 177 12.10 -7.59 -14.87
C VAL A 177 10.62 -7.92 -14.89
N PHE A 178 10.08 -8.29 -13.72
CA PHE A 178 8.65 -8.55 -13.56
C PHE A 178 8.17 -8.22 -12.13
N TYR A 179 6.85 -7.98 -12.03
CA TYR A 179 6.11 -7.95 -10.76
C TYR A 179 5.13 -9.11 -10.71
N PHE A 180 4.97 -9.72 -9.53
CA PHE A 180 3.87 -10.65 -9.32
C PHE A 180 2.54 -9.92 -9.43
N TYR A 181 1.58 -10.54 -10.10
CA TYR A 181 0.27 -9.99 -10.35
C TYR A 181 -0.76 -10.77 -9.55
N PRO A 182 -1.53 -10.14 -8.64
CA PRO A 182 -2.49 -10.85 -7.82
C PRO A 182 -3.67 -11.36 -8.66
N GLU A 183 -4.12 -12.58 -8.37
CA GLU A 183 -5.27 -13.21 -9.06
C GLU A 183 -6.57 -12.39 -8.94
N THR A 184 -6.67 -11.55 -7.89
CA THR A 184 -7.84 -10.72 -7.60
C THR A 184 -7.86 -9.39 -8.35
N ALA A 185 -6.78 -9.04 -9.04
CA ALA A 185 -6.70 -7.77 -9.76
C ALA A 185 -7.53 -7.79 -11.06
N SER A 186 -7.97 -6.62 -11.50
CA SER A 186 -8.71 -6.46 -12.75
C SER A 186 -7.86 -6.90 -13.94
N LEU A 187 -8.42 -7.76 -14.80
CA LEU A 187 -7.73 -8.34 -15.96
C LEU A 187 -7.04 -7.29 -16.83
N ILE A 188 -5.73 -7.45 -16.98
CA ILE A 188 -4.92 -6.77 -17.99
C ILE A 188 -4.62 -7.78 -19.08
N ASN A 189 -4.65 -7.35 -20.35
CA ASN A 189 -4.36 -8.25 -21.49
C ASN A 189 -2.88 -8.71 -21.58
N GLU A 190 -2.01 -8.19 -20.74
CA GLU A 190 -0.55 -8.38 -20.80
C GLU A 190 -0.01 -9.23 -19.65
N VAL A 191 -0.88 -10.01 -18.97
CA VAL A 191 -0.44 -10.91 -17.90
C VAL A 191 0.28 -12.13 -18.49
N SER A 192 1.49 -12.38 -18.03
CA SER A 192 2.28 -13.58 -18.28
C SER A 192 2.18 -14.53 -17.09
N THR A 193 2.68 -15.75 -17.23
CA THR A 193 2.65 -16.74 -16.15
C THR A 193 4.01 -17.39 -15.93
N LEU A 194 4.36 -17.61 -14.66
CA LEU A 194 5.38 -18.57 -14.28
C LEU A 194 4.68 -19.91 -14.06
N PRO A 195 5.13 -21.00 -14.72
CA PRO A 195 4.41 -22.27 -14.72
C PRO A 195 4.33 -22.87 -13.31
N SER A 196 3.28 -23.65 -13.06
CA SER A 196 3.20 -24.51 -11.87
C SER A 196 4.17 -25.68 -12.00
N GLY A 197 4.69 -26.16 -10.88
CA GLY A 197 5.57 -27.33 -10.85
C GLY A 197 6.58 -27.29 -9.72
N LYS A 198 7.54 -28.23 -9.79
CA LYS A 198 8.66 -28.26 -8.85
C LYS A 198 9.77 -27.36 -9.34
N TYR A 199 10.30 -26.57 -8.43
CA TYR A 199 11.40 -25.66 -8.67
C TYR A 199 12.58 -26.05 -7.77
N LEU A 200 13.77 -26.08 -8.35
CA LEU A 200 14.99 -26.03 -7.56
C LEU A 200 15.20 -24.58 -7.15
N THR A 201 15.36 -24.34 -5.87
CA THR A 201 15.51 -22.98 -5.30
C THR A 201 16.81 -22.89 -4.51
N TYR A 202 17.37 -21.70 -4.46
CA TYR A 202 18.56 -21.37 -3.70
C TYR A 202 18.42 -19.98 -3.13
N THR A 203 18.34 -19.85 -1.80
CA THR A 203 18.21 -18.55 -1.14
C THR A 203 19.56 -18.15 -0.56
N TYR A 204 19.98 -16.92 -0.80
CA TYR A 204 21.20 -16.35 -0.23
C TYR A 204 20.91 -15.01 0.44
N GLN A 205 21.77 -14.65 1.39
CA GLN A 205 21.76 -13.36 2.08
C GLN A 205 23.01 -12.58 1.71
N GLY A 206 22.86 -11.30 1.42
CA GLY A 206 23.95 -10.38 1.06
C GLY A 206 23.85 -9.86 -0.37
N ALA A 207 24.95 -9.34 -0.88
CA ALA A 207 25.00 -8.63 -2.15
C ALA A 207 24.64 -9.51 -3.37
N TYR A 208 24.09 -8.88 -4.39
CA TYR A 208 23.56 -9.54 -5.59
C TYR A 208 24.62 -10.31 -6.41
N GLU A 209 25.90 -10.00 -6.26
CA GLU A 209 27.00 -10.72 -6.91
C GLU A 209 27.05 -12.21 -6.54
N GLN A 210 26.43 -12.60 -5.44
CA GLN A 210 26.31 -14.02 -5.04
C GLN A 210 25.41 -14.84 -5.97
N GLN A 211 24.61 -14.20 -6.83
CA GLN A 211 23.76 -14.82 -7.84
C GLN A 211 24.55 -15.86 -8.67
N VAL A 212 25.74 -15.48 -9.16
CA VAL A 212 26.56 -16.38 -9.99
C VAL A 212 26.95 -17.66 -9.24
N THR A 213 27.37 -17.51 -7.99
CA THR A 213 27.70 -18.63 -7.11
C THR A 213 26.47 -19.50 -6.86
N GLY A 214 25.33 -18.91 -6.55
CA GLY A 214 24.07 -19.61 -6.33
C GLY A 214 23.66 -20.45 -7.55
N ILE A 215 23.70 -19.87 -8.75
CA ILE A 215 23.38 -20.59 -9.99
C ILE A 215 24.35 -21.77 -10.22
N GLN A 216 25.65 -21.60 -9.93
CA GLN A 216 26.62 -22.68 -10.05
C GLN A 216 26.31 -23.83 -9.08
N GLU A 217 25.99 -23.52 -7.82
CA GLU A 217 25.61 -24.54 -6.82
C GLU A 217 24.29 -25.24 -7.20
N MET A 218 23.31 -24.52 -7.75
CA MET A 218 22.07 -25.13 -8.27
C MET A 218 22.35 -26.08 -9.43
N LYS A 219 23.17 -25.70 -10.40
CA LYS A 219 23.57 -26.53 -11.53
C LYS A 219 24.29 -27.81 -11.05
N LYS A 220 25.20 -27.69 -10.10
CA LYS A 220 25.91 -28.81 -9.49
C LYS A 220 24.98 -29.74 -8.72
N TYR A 221 24.05 -29.21 -7.95
CA TYR A 221 23.01 -29.97 -7.26
C TYR A 221 22.15 -30.76 -8.24
N ALA A 222 21.68 -30.11 -9.31
CA ALA A 222 20.87 -30.74 -10.34
C ALA A 222 21.61 -31.90 -11.03
N GLN A 223 22.88 -31.72 -11.36
CA GLN A 223 23.72 -32.80 -11.93
C GLN A 223 23.84 -33.99 -10.96
N THR A 224 24.10 -33.71 -9.68
CA THR A 224 24.28 -34.78 -8.66
C THR A 224 23.01 -35.58 -8.43
N HIS A 225 21.84 -34.93 -8.50
CA HIS A 225 20.53 -35.54 -8.25
C HIS A 225 19.79 -35.94 -9.52
N GLN A 226 20.42 -35.82 -10.68
CA GLN A 226 19.86 -36.18 -12.00
C GLN A 226 18.56 -35.40 -12.30
N LEU A 227 18.49 -34.13 -11.90
CA LEU A 227 17.37 -33.25 -12.20
C LEU A 227 17.61 -32.52 -13.52
N GLU A 228 16.59 -32.46 -14.36
CA GLU A 228 16.60 -31.65 -15.58
C GLU A 228 16.11 -30.23 -15.29
N LEU A 229 16.97 -29.23 -15.50
CA LEU A 229 16.60 -27.84 -15.38
C LEU A 229 15.83 -27.38 -16.61
N LYS A 230 14.64 -26.76 -16.43
CA LYS A 230 13.76 -26.33 -17.52
C LYS A 230 13.51 -24.84 -17.49
N GLY A 231 13.86 -24.17 -18.55
CA GLY A 231 13.63 -22.73 -18.74
C GLY A 231 14.70 -21.85 -18.08
N PRO A 232 14.42 -20.55 -17.99
CA PRO A 232 15.33 -19.58 -17.41
C PRO A 232 15.39 -19.72 -15.88
N PHE A 233 16.43 -19.15 -15.30
CA PHE A 233 16.44 -18.86 -13.87
C PHE A 233 15.57 -17.64 -13.57
N TYR A 234 14.91 -17.65 -12.43
CA TYR A 234 14.19 -16.54 -11.86
C TYR A 234 14.94 -16.07 -10.63
N GLU A 235 15.09 -14.77 -10.48
CA GLU A 235 15.68 -14.13 -9.33
C GLU A 235 14.61 -13.30 -8.64
N LEU A 236 14.30 -13.61 -7.38
CA LEU A 236 13.26 -12.94 -6.58
C LEU A 236 13.92 -12.13 -5.48
N TYR A 237 13.62 -10.86 -5.41
CA TYR A 237 14.13 -9.94 -4.39
C TYR A 237 13.17 -9.96 -3.19
N LEU A 238 13.49 -10.74 -2.16
CA LEU A 238 12.61 -10.98 -1.01
C LEU A 238 12.78 -9.93 0.08
N VAL A 239 14.02 -9.51 0.34
CA VAL A 239 14.37 -8.37 1.19
C VAL A 239 15.44 -7.58 0.46
N ASP A 240 15.22 -6.30 0.26
CA ASP A 240 16.11 -5.44 -0.51
C ASP A 240 16.22 -4.02 0.08
N PHE A 241 16.62 -3.04 -0.71
CA PHE A 241 16.78 -1.64 -0.30
C PHE A 241 15.47 -0.97 0.16
N HIS A 242 14.31 -1.59 -0.04
CA HIS A 242 13.05 -1.08 0.49
C HIS A 242 12.89 -1.37 1.99
N GLU A 243 13.52 -2.45 2.49
CA GLU A 243 13.44 -2.87 3.89
C GLU A 243 14.67 -2.43 4.69
N THR A 244 15.87 -2.44 4.07
CA THR A 244 17.12 -2.15 4.77
C THR A 244 18.11 -1.40 3.91
N ASN A 245 18.97 -0.60 4.54
CA ASN A 245 20.11 0.04 3.87
C ASN A 245 21.40 -0.80 3.96
N ASP A 246 21.38 -1.93 4.65
CA ASP A 246 22.52 -2.83 4.79
C ASP A 246 22.41 -3.97 3.76
N GLN A 247 23.26 -3.93 2.73
CA GLN A 247 23.31 -4.97 1.72
C GLN A 247 23.57 -6.38 2.28
N ASN A 248 24.15 -6.50 3.47
CA ASN A 248 24.33 -7.81 4.12
C ASN A 248 23.01 -8.42 4.60
N GLU A 249 21.96 -7.64 4.70
CA GLU A 249 20.61 -8.10 5.07
C GLU A 249 19.73 -8.39 3.86
N PHE A 250 20.18 -8.09 2.64
CA PHE A 250 19.40 -8.42 1.43
C PHE A 250 19.22 -9.92 1.32
N ILE A 251 18.03 -10.35 0.93
CA ILE A 251 17.71 -11.77 0.74
C ILE A 251 17.13 -11.96 -0.65
N THR A 252 17.81 -12.80 -1.41
CA THR A 252 17.44 -13.11 -2.79
C THR A 252 17.24 -14.62 -2.93
N ARG A 253 16.20 -15.02 -3.65
CA ARG A 253 15.93 -16.40 -4.00
C ARG A 253 16.06 -16.62 -5.50
N LEU A 254 16.92 -17.55 -5.87
CA LEU A 254 17.00 -18.08 -7.23
C LEU A 254 16.07 -19.27 -7.37
N GLU A 255 15.38 -19.36 -8.48
CA GLU A 255 14.46 -20.47 -8.78
C GLU A 255 14.64 -20.93 -10.23
N VAL A 256 14.55 -22.22 -10.48
CA VAL A 256 14.48 -22.79 -11.83
C VAL A 256 13.54 -24.00 -11.84
N LEU A 257 12.68 -24.09 -12.83
CA LEU A 257 11.76 -25.23 -12.99
C LEU A 257 12.56 -26.52 -13.22
N ILE A 258 12.15 -27.62 -12.60
CA ILE A 258 12.76 -28.95 -12.76
C ILE A 258 11.74 -29.98 -13.21
N GLN A 259 12.26 -31.02 -13.85
CA GLN A 259 11.48 -32.20 -14.19
C GLN A 259 12.07 -33.43 -13.50
#